data_5142aa4a6181ab5ee38f6eea2860cd1d
#
_entry.id   5142aa4a6181ab5ee38f6eea2860cd1d
#
_cell.length_a   1.000
_cell.length_b   1.000
_cell.length_c   1.000
_cell.angle_alpha   90.00
_cell.angle_beta   90.00
_cell.angle_gamma   90.00
#
_symmetry.space_group_name_H-M   'P 1'
#
loop_
_entity.id
_entity.type
_entity.pdbx_description
1 polymer ?
#
loop_
_entity_poly.entity_id
_entity_poly.type
_entity_poly.pdbx_seq_one_letter_code
_entity_poly.pdbx_strand_id
1 'polypeptide(L)'
;IFFDISIGKWTGKIFSWKPKKDDTDYGMGWLPLGGYCKISGMIDESMDTEQMKQPPQPWEFRTKPAWQRLLIMIGGVLVNFFLALFIYSMVMFTWGESYYKVGDMKMGMVFNDEAKALGFRDGDVLLGTEEGEFKEMLNVNGDFFRQIAKAHRVDIVRDGKPMSLSLPGDLDMLQMIKNRPVFCVPFIPSVIDSIAAGGPADKLGVKAGDRVVAVNGKAVRTWSDFDNQMAVLSDVLATKQTAADSLKVRSASVVIERQATHRMDTLAVVLTPELRMGIFKSSLATYYKPTQVHYSFLESFPAGVKYGWNVLRGYVSNFKYLASADGAKSIGGFAAIGSLFPPYWDWHLFWNMTAFLSIILAFMNILPSPALDGGHVVFLLYEMITRRKPSEKFMIWAEYVGFAIVGLLMIVANLNDILRWLGWM
;
A
#
# COMPACT_ATOMS: atom_id res chain seq x y z
N ILE A 1 -10.59 -23.35 15.93
CA ILE A 1 -10.24 -21.93 16.07
C ILE A 1 -11.27 -21.27 16.97
N PHE A 2 -10.85 -20.79 18.16
CA PHE A 2 -11.79 -20.31 19.17
C PHE A 2 -11.38 -18.94 19.68
N PHE A 3 -12.32 -17.99 19.74
CA PHE A 3 -12.35 -17.00 20.79
C PHE A 3 -13.32 -17.48 21.86
N ASP A 4 -12.79 -17.91 22.99
CA ASP A 4 -13.57 -18.30 24.15
C ASP A 4 -13.62 -17.13 25.14
N ILE A 5 -14.54 -16.20 24.92
CA ILE A 5 -14.83 -15.16 25.89
C ILE A 5 -15.87 -15.74 26.85
N SER A 6 -15.43 -16.26 27.99
CA SER A 6 -16.30 -16.68 29.08
C SER A 6 -16.76 -15.45 29.85
N ILE A 7 -17.95 -14.96 29.58
CA ILE A 7 -18.64 -13.99 30.44
C ILE A 7 -19.61 -14.75 31.33
N GLY A 8 -19.16 -15.08 32.54
CA GLY A 8 -19.95 -15.84 33.50
C GLY A 8 -20.20 -17.29 33.10
N LYS A 9 -21.46 -17.73 33.05
CA LYS A 9 -21.87 -19.09 32.64
C LYS A 9 -22.01 -19.27 31.13
N TRP A 10 -21.75 -18.26 30.32
CA TRP A 10 -21.83 -18.33 28.87
C TRP A 10 -20.47 -18.76 28.27
N THR A 11 -20.41 -20.01 27.81
CA THR A 11 -19.32 -20.48 26.99
C THR A 11 -19.58 -20.03 25.56
N GLY A 12 -18.67 -19.24 24.96
CA GLY A 12 -18.84 -18.69 23.60
C GLY A 12 -18.68 -19.71 22.46
N LYS A 13 -18.85 -21.01 22.74
CA LYS A 13 -18.71 -22.10 21.75
C LYS A 13 -20.04 -22.36 21.07
N ILE A 14 -20.09 -22.21 19.71
CA ILE A 14 -21.21 -22.67 18.88
C ILE A 14 -21.09 -24.18 18.64
N PHE A 15 -19.88 -24.65 18.34
CA PHE A 15 -19.59 -26.04 18.01
C PHE A 15 -18.21 -26.43 18.53
N SER A 16 -18.10 -27.64 19.09
CA SER A 16 -16.84 -28.23 19.52
C SER A 16 -16.88 -29.72 19.22
N TRP A 17 -15.82 -30.20 18.59
CA TRP A 17 -15.66 -31.62 18.23
C TRP A 17 -14.27 -32.12 18.63
N LYS A 18 -14.24 -33.22 19.36
CA LYS A 18 -13.04 -33.87 19.84
C LYS A 18 -13.06 -35.33 19.41
N PRO A 19 -12.19 -35.77 18.49
CA PRO A 19 -12.22 -37.14 17.94
C PRO A 19 -12.04 -38.22 19.01
N LYS A 20 -11.12 -38.00 19.95
CA LYS A 20 -10.85 -38.88 21.10
C LYS A 20 -10.65 -38.01 22.33
N LYS A 21 -10.76 -38.63 23.53
CA LYS A 21 -10.72 -37.93 24.82
C LYS A 21 -9.46 -37.05 25.01
N ASP A 22 -8.33 -37.49 24.48
CA ASP A 22 -7.03 -36.81 24.63
C ASP A 22 -6.48 -36.22 23.27
N ASP A 23 -7.39 -36.06 22.29
CA ASP A 23 -7.06 -35.54 20.97
C ASP A 23 -7.34 -34.03 20.86
N THR A 24 -6.97 -33.45 19.74
CA THR A 24 -7.17 -32.03 19.44
C THR A 24 -8.66 -31.65 19.54
N ASP A 25 -8.96 -30.57 20.22
CA ASP A 25 -10.31 -29.99 20.31
C ASP A 25 -10.50 -28.99 19.15
N TYR A 26 -11.41 -29.30 18.24
CA TYR A 26 -11.78 -28.45 17.11
C TYR A 26 -13.08 -27.74 17.41
N GLY A 27 -13.18 -26.46 17.08
CA GLY A 27 -14.43 -25.80 17.30
C GLY A 27 -14.56 -24.42 16.69
N MET A 28 -15.75 -23.84 16.78
CA MET A 28 -16.10 -22.53 16.26
C MET A 28 -16.79 -21.72 17.37
N GLY A 29 -16.23 -20.52 17.63
CA GLY A 29 -16.82 -19.52 18.51
C GLY A 29 -17.91 -18.71 17.79
N TRP A 30 -18.74 -18.01 18.55
CA TRP A 30 -19.80 -17.15 18.04
C TRP A 30 -19.27 -15.82 17.50
N LEU A 31 -18.06 -15.42 17.85
CA LEU A 31 -17.44 -14.15 17.42
C LEU A 31 -16.44 -14.40 16.29
N PRO A 32 -16.75 -14.09 15.03
CA PRO A 32 -15.91 -14.41 13.88
C PRO A 32 -14.79 -13.38 13.66
N LEU A 33 -14.08 -12.97 14.72
CA LEU A 33 -12.99 -11.99 14.61
C LEU A 33 -11.63 -12.59 14.26
N GLY A 34 -11.54 -13.93 14.25
CA GLY A 34 -10.29 -14.61 13.93
C GLY A 34 -10.25 -16.03 14.45
N GLY A 35 -9.06 -16.62 14.43
CA GLY A 35 -8.84 -17.96 14.89
C GLY A 35 -7.44 -18.12 15.48
N TYR A 36 -7.28 -19.07 16.39
CA TYR A 36 -5.99 -19.40 16.97
C TYR A 36 -5.82 -20.93 17.09
N CYS A 37 -4.59 -21.37 17.16
CA CYS A 37 -4.23 -22.74 17.43
C CYS A 37 -3.40 -22.76 18.72
N LYS A 38 -3.94 -23.34 19.81
CA LYS A 38 -3.21 -23.54 21.05
C LYS A 38 -2.38 -24.81 20.99
N ILE A 39 -1.07 -24.68 21.11
CA ILE A 39 -0.13 -25.80 21.08
C ILE A 39 0.16 -26.25 22.52
N SER A 40 -0.08 -27.52 22.83
CA SER A 40 0.17 -28.07 24.16
C SER A 40 1.66 -28.02 24.52
N GLY A 41 1.97 -27.51 25.72
CA GLY A 41 3.36 -27.39 26.21
C GLY A 41 4.16 -26.25 25.58
N MET A 42 3.49 -25.25 25.02
CA MET A 42 4.06 -24.00 24.52
C MET A 42 3.47 -22.83 25.30
N ILE A 43 4.31 -21.83 25.58
CA ILE A 43 3.85 -20.52 26.02
C ILE A 43 3.54 -19.74 24.77
N ASP A 44 2.28 -19.44 24.57
CA ASP A 44 1.76 -18.70 23.42
C ASP A 44 1.06 -17.41 23.89
N GLU A 45 0.36 -16.75 22.96
CA GLU A 45 -0.43 -15.54 23.23
C GLU A 45 -1.47 -15.69 24.37
N SER A 46 -1.87 -16.94 24.69
CA SER A 46 -2.81 -17.21 25.79
C SER A 46 -2.18 -17.05 27.18
N MET A 47 -0.84 -16.96 27.25
CA MET A 47 -0.05 -16.87 28.51
C MET A 47 -0.41 -17.93 29.53
N ASP A 48 -0.85 -19.12 29.10
CA ASP A 48 -1.23 -20.22 30.00
C ASP A 48 0.02 -20.87 30.58
N THR A 49 0.51 -20.28 31.69
CA THR A 49 1.64 -20.81 32.44
C THR A 49 1.27 -21.97 33.36
N GLU A 50 -0.02 -22.23 33.60
CA GLU A 50 -0.44 -23.31 34.49
C GLU A 50 -0.18 -24.69 33.91
N GLN A 51 -0.32 -24.84 32.57
CA GLN A 51 0.03 -26.07 31.90
C GLN A 51 1.53 -26.40 32.02
N MET A 52 2.38 -25.38 32.10
CA MET A 52 3.83 -25.56 32.22
C MET A 52 4.25 -26.09 33.59
N LYS A 53 3.41 -25.92 34.62
CA LYS A 53 3.66 -26.45 35.99
C LYS A 53 3.42 -27.97 36.10
N GLN A 54 2.71 -28.56 35.13
CA GLN A 54 2.45 -30.00 35.10
C GLN A 54 3.62 -30.78 34.55
N PRO A 55 3.81 -32.06 34.91
CA PRO A 55 4.85 -32.89 34.31
C PRO A 55 4.73 -32.96 32.80
N PRO A 56 5.85 -32.81 32.05
CA PRO A 56 5.82 -32.78 30.59
C PRO A 56 5.34 -34.12 30.01
N GLN A 57 4.42 -34.07 29.06
CA GLN A 57 3.89 -35.25 28.39
C GLN A 57 4.62 -35.49 27.06
N PRO A 58 4.76 -36.76 26.60
CA PRO A 58 5.54 -37.08 25.38
C PRO A 58 5.05 -36.41 24.08
N TRP A 59 3.78 -35.98 24.04
CA TRP A 59 3.20 -35.33 22.86
C TRP A 59 3.34 -33.80 22.90
N GLU A 60 3.75 -33.20 24.02
CA GLU A 60 3.86 -31.75 24.14
C GLU A 60 5.02 -31.16 23.33
N PHE A 61 4.84 -29.92 22.85
CA PHE A 61 5.83 -29.17 22.11
C PHE A 61 7.19 -29.11 22.81
N ARG A 62 7.21 -28.85 24.13
CA ARG A 62 8.45 -28.73 24.93
C ARG A 62 9.29 -29.98 25.00
N THR A 63 8.70 -31.16 24.73
CA THR A 63 9.39 -32.45 24.77
C THR A 63 10.03 -32.84 23.45
N LYS A 64 9.65 -32.15 22.36
CA LYS A 64 10.18 -32.46 21.02
C LYS A 64 11.58 -31.85 20.81
N PRO A 65 12.43 -32.50 19.97
CA PRO A 65 13.70 -31.91 19.63
C PRO A 65 13.57 -30.56 18.92
N ALA A 66 14.58 -29.68 19.08
CA ALA A 66 14.53 -28.30 18.64
C ALA A 66 14.18 -28.14 17.15
N TRP A 67 14.70 -29.03 16.27
CA TRP A 67 14.41 -28.98 14.84
C TRP A 67 12.94 -29.26 14.50
N GLN A 68 12.24 -30.15 15.24
CA GLN A 68 10.83 -30.42 15.04
C GLN A 68 9.99 -29.20 15.51
N ARG A 69 10.36 -28.61 16.64
CA ARG A 69 9.74 -27.38 17.13
C ARG A 69 9.93 -26.23 16.16
N LEU A 70 11.13 -26.12 15.54
CA LEU A 70 11.40 -25.13 14.52
C LEU A 70 10.49 -25.30 13.30
N LEU A 71 10.29 -26.53 12.81
CA LEU A 71 9.40 -26.79 11.69
C LEU A 71 7.95 -26.40 11.98
N ILE A 72 7.48 -26.61 13.22
CA ILE A 72 6.13 -26.20 13.63
C ILE A 72 6.00 -24.68 13.58
N MET A 73 6.98 -23.93 14.13
CA MET A 73 6.95 -22.46 14.15
C MET A 73 7.06 -21.85 12.75
N ILE A 74 7.94 -22.38 11.91
CA ILE A 74 8.08 -21.89 10.53
C ILE A 74 6.89 -22.30 9.66
N GLY A 75 6.17 -23.36 10.00
CA GLY A 75 5.09 -23.94 9.21
C GLY A 75 4.01 -22.91 8.85
N GLY A 76 3.55 -22.11 9.80
CA GLY A 76 2.57 -21.06 9.59
C GLY A 76 3.05 -19.98 8.60
N VAL A 77 4.30 -19.54 8.78
CA VAL A 77 4.96 -18.55 7.89
C VAL A 77 5.08 -19.12 6.46
N LEU A 78 5.53 -20.36 6.31
CA LEU A 78 5.68 -21.00 5.01
C LEU A 78 4.34 -21.17 4.29
N VAL A 79 3.29 -21.57 5.02
CA VAL A 79 1.94 -21.71 4.43
C VAL A 79 1.45 -20.36 3.89
N ASN A 80 1.58 -19.29 4.66
CA ASN A 80 1.20 -17.95 4.21
C ASN A 80 2.02 -17.50 3.00
N PHE A 81 3.32 -17.76 2.99
CA PHE A 81 4.19 -17.42 1.87
C PHE A 81 3.81 -18.18 0.59
N PHE A 82 3.69 -19.52 0.67
CA PHE A 82 3.29 -20.31 -0.51
C PHE A 82 1.88 -20.03 -0.96
N LEU A 83 0.94 -19.79 -0.03
CA LEU A 83 -0.42 -19.39 -0.35
C LEU A 83 -0.45 -18.08 -1.15
N ALA A 84 0.33 -17.08 -0.72
CA ALA A 84 0.44 -15.82 -1.45
C ALA A 84 0.98 -16.02 -2.87
N LEU A 85 2.05 -16.80 -3.03
CA LEU A 85 2.62 -17.09 -4.35
C LEU A 85 1.63 -17.86 -5.24
N PHE A 86 0.89 -18.81 -4.68
CA PHE A 86 -0.16 -19.54 -5.39
C PHE A 86 -1.28 -18.62 -5.84
N ILE A 87 -1.79 -17.76 -4.95
CA ILE A 87 -2.86 -16.79 -5.30
C ILE A 87 -2.36 -15.84 -6.38
N TYR A 88 -1.15 -15.27 -6.28
CA TYR A 88 -0.60 -14.44 -7.34
C TYR A 88 -0.47 -15.18 -8.67
N SER A 89 -0.09 -16.46 -8.64
CA SER A 89 -0.04 -17.27 -9.86
C SER A 89 -1.43 -17.43 -10.49
N MET A 90 -2.46 -17.66 -9.68
CA MET A 90 -3.84 -17.76 -10.16
C MET A 90 -4.38 -16.41 -10.65
N VAL A 91 -4.00 -15.31 -10.03
CA VAL A 91 -4.32 -13.97 -10.52
C VAL A 91 -3.68 -13.72 -11.88
N MET A 92 -2.39 -14.06 -12.06
CA MET A 92 -1.71 -13.96 -13.36
C MET A 92 -2.35 -14.84 -14.44
N PHE A 93 -2.81 -16.04 -14.07
CA PHE A 93 -3.54 -16.93 -14.99
C PHE A 93 -4.89 -16.36 -15.42
N THR A 94 -5.67 -15.83 -14.45
CA THR A 94 -7.06 -15.43 -14.69
C THR A 94 -7.19 -14.06 -15.36
N TRP A 95 -6.40 -13.08 -14.91
CA TRP A 95 -6.48 -11.68 -15.37
C TRP A 95 -5.26 -11.23 -16.16
N GLY A 96 -4.12 -11.95 -16.02
CA GLY A 96 -2.87 -11.53 -16.62
C GLY A 96 -2.25 -10.33 -15.89
N GLU A 97 -1.35 -9.65 -16.58
CA GLU A 97 -0.70 -8.43 -16.12
C GLU A 97 -1.05 -7.29 -17.07
N SER A 98 -1.44 -6.14 -16.50
CA SER A 98 -1.77 -4.95 -17.28
C SER A 98 -0.97 -3.77 -16.75
N TYR A 99 -0.18 -3.14 -17.60
CA TYR A 99 0.65 -1.99 -17.23
C TYR A 99 0.84 -1.02 -18.41
N TYR A 100 1.17 0.23 -18.08
CA TYR A 100 1.49 1.24 -19.07
C TYR A 100 3.01 1.35 -19.19
N LYS A 101 3.54 1.05 -20.39
CA LYS A 101 4.97 1.24 -20.67
C LYS A 101 5.29 2.73 -20.72
N VAL A 102 6.33 3.14 -20.00
CA VAL A 102 6.76 4.55 -19.97
C VAL A 102 7.15 5.04 -21.36
N GLY A 103 7.86 4.24 -22.14
CA GLY A 103 8.27 4.58 -23.51
C GLY A 103 7.12 4.72 -24.52
N ASP A 104 5.93 4.18 -24.20
CA ASP A 104 4.73 4.32 -25.04
C ASP A 104 3.93 5.60 -24.72
N MET A 105 4.32 6.35 -23.68
CA MET A 105 3.68 7.61 -23.29
C MET A 105 4.14 8.77 -24.19
N LYS A 106 3.72 8.75 -25.45
CA LYS A 106 4.19 9.66 -26.52
C LYS A 106 3.96 11.15 -26.26
N MET A 107 2.99 11.52 -25.41
CA MET A 107 2.83 12.92 -24.97
C MET A 107 3.89 13.34 -23.93
N GLY A 108 4.72 12.39 -23.49
CA GLY A 108 5.79 12.61 -22.53
C GLY A 108 5.30 12.79 -21.09
N MET A 109 6.14 13.40 -20.30
CA MET A 109 5.94 13.65 -18.88
C MET A 109 5.81 15.15 -18.58
N VAL A 110 5.23 15.46 -17.43
CA VAL A 110 5.27 16.79 -16.80
C VAL A 110 6.23 16.71 -15.63
N PHE A 111 7.10 17.67 -15.49
CA PHE A 111 8.18 17.68 -14.51
C PHE A 111 8.02 18.84 -13.54
N ASN A 112 8.42 18.63 -12.30
CA ASN A 112 8.51 19.70 -11.31
C ASN A 112 9.78 20.57 -11.55
N ASP A 113 9.91 21.62 -10.74
CA ASP A 113 11.04 22.56 -10.90
C ASP A 113 12.39 21.92 -10.60
N GLU A 114 12.46 20.95 -9.68
CA GLU A 114 13.66 20.17 -9.36
C GLU A 114 14.12 19.34 -10.58
N ALA A 115 13.19 18.60 -11.19
CA ALA A 115 13.49 17.87 -12.41
C ALA A 115 13.89 18.78 -13.59
N LYS A 116 13.23 19.96 -13.72
CA LYS A 116 13.58 20.95 -14.74
C LYS A 116 14.97 21.53 -14.52
N ALA A 117 15.40 21.72 -13.28
CA ALA A 117 16.77 22.15 -12.96
C ALA A 117 17.83 21.11 -13.38
N LEU A 118 17.46 19.82 -13.44
CA LEU A 118 18.30 18.73 -13.94
C LEU A 118 18.28 18.61 -15.49
N GLY A 119 17.52 19.48 -16.16
CA GLY A 119 17.47 19.55 -17.62
C GLY A 119 16.28 18.88 -18.28
N PHE A 120 15.36 18.26 -17.53
CA PHE A 120 14.10 17.74 -18.06
C PHE A 120 13.18 18.87 -18.54
N ARG A 121 12.32 18.57 -19.49
CA ARG A 121 11.27 19.50 -19.99
C ARG A 121 9.94 18.79 -20.12
N ASP A 122 8.86 19.52 -19.88
CA ASP A 122 7.51 18.99 -20.12
C ASP A 122 7.37 18.51 -21.55
N GLY A 123 6.88 17.29 -21.73
CA GLY A 123 6.78 16.61 -23.02
C GLY A 123 7.93 15.66 -23.35
N ASP A 124 9.00 15.60 -22.53
CA ASP A 124 10.03 14.58 -22.72
C ASP A 124 9.44 13.19 -22.52
N VAL A 125 9.68 12.29 -23.45
CA VAL A 125 9.34 10.87 -23.33
C VAL A 125 10.54 10.13 -22.74
N LEU A 126 10.35 9.52 -21.58
CA LEU A 126 11.42 8.79 -20.90
C LEU A 126 11.56 7.39 -21.50
N LEU A 127 12.78 6.99 -21.86
CA LEU A 127 13.06 5.68 -22.44
C LEU A 127 13.69 4.72 -21.43
N GLY A 128 14.72 5.16 -20.71
CA GLY A 128 15.47 4.30 -19.80
C GLY A 128 16.65 5.02 -19.17
N THR A 129 17.48 4.24 -18.50
CA THR A 129 18.75 4.66 -17.89
C THR A 129 19.86 3.71 -18.34
N GLU A 130 21.06 3.90 -17.83
CA GLU A 130 22.16 2.93 -18.00
C GLU A 130 21.83 1.53 -17.44
N GLU A 131 20.86 1.42 -16.53
CA GLU A 131 20.40 0.13 -15.97
C GLU A 131 19.39 -0.59 -16.90
N GLY A 132 18.87 0.09 -17.94
CA GLY A 132 17.93 -0.45 -18.89
C GLY A 132 16.69 0.42 -19.12
N GLU A 133 15.77 -0.10 -19.94
CA GLU A 133 14.52 0.60 -20.28
C GLU A 133 13.58 0.70 -19.08
N PHE A 134 12.84 1.82 -19.01
CA PHE A 134 11.72 1.95 -18.09
C PHE A 134 10.57 1.04 -18.53
N LYS A 135 10.15 0.16 -17.64
CA LYS A 135 9.02 -0.74 -17.92
C LYS A 135 7.68 -0.08 -17.62
N GLU A 136 7.43 0.20 -16.37
CA GLU A 136 6.20 0.83 -15.91
C GLU A 136 6.49 1.90 -14.85
N MET A 137 5.68 2.94 -14.83
CA MET A 137 5.83 4.04 -13.89
C MET A 137 5.16 3.75 -12.54
N LEU A 138 3.99 3.13 -12.57
CA LEU A 138 3.12 2.92 -11.41
C LEU A 138 3.20 1.48 -10.91
N ASN A 139 4.41 0.99 -10.60
CA ASN A 139 4.55 -0.31 -9.98
C ASN A 139 4.56 -0.20 -8.44
N VAL A 140 4.17 -1.29 -7.79
CA VAL A 140 4.06 -1.40 -6.32
C VAL A 140 5.40 -1.15 -5.62
N ASN A 141 6.51 -1.29 -6.34
CA ASN A 141 7.88 -1.22 -5.81
C ASN A 141 8.53 0.16 -5.94
N GLY A 142 7.92 1.09 -6.69
CA GLY A 142 8.53 2.38 -7.00
C GLY A 142 9.85 2.25 -7.79
N ASP A 143 10.02 1.17 -8.57
CA ASP A 143 11.28 0.89 -9.28
C ASP A 143 11.62 2.00 -10.27
N PHE A 144 10.61 2.61 -10.89
CA PHE A 144 10.78 3.74 -11.79
C PHE A 144 11.54 4.92 -11.14
N PHE A 145 11.04 5.42 -10.00
CA PHE A 145 11.69 6.51 -9.29
C PHE A 145 13.05 6.09 -8.69
N ARG A 146 13.19 4.84 -8.29
CA ARG A 146 14.47 4.31 -7.79
C ARG A 146 15.51 4.23 -8.89
N GLN A 147 15.11 3.83 -10.10
CA GLN A 147 16.00 3.76 -11.25
C GLN A 147 16.45 5.17 -11.66
N ILE A 148 15.56 6.17 -11.70
CA ILE A 148 15.93 7.56 -11.95
C ILE A 148 16.85 8.10 -10.84
N ALA A 149 16.52 7.84 -9.58
CA ALA A 149 17.28 8.38 -8.43
C ALA A 149 18.75 7.94 -8.43
N LYS A 150 19.03 6.73 -8.93
CA LYS A 150 20.38 6.15 -9.00
C LYS A 150 21.09 6.38 -10.33
N ALA A 151 20.38 6.88 -11.32
CA ALA A 151 20.92 7.01 -12.67
C ALA A 151 21.94 8.16 -12.77
N HIS A 152 23.01 7.91 -13.49
CA HIS A 152 23.92 8.96 -13.97
C HIS A 152 23.54 9.45 -15.37
N ARG A 153 22.74 8.67 -16.11
CA ARG A 153 22.24 8.99 -17.44
C ARG A 153 20.80 8.55 -17.59
N VAL A 154 19.98 9.43 -18.15
CA VAL A 154 18.60 9.09 -18.57
C VAL A 154 18.46 9.37 -20.06
N ASP A 155 18.00 8.38 -20.81
CA ASP A 155 17.72 8.48 -22.23
C ASP A 155 16.27 8.92 -22.43
N ILE A 156 16.07 9.96 -23.25
CA ILE A 156 14.77 10.59 -23.51
C ILE A 156 14.56 10.83 -25.00
N VAL A 157 13.30 11.05 -25.39
CA VAL A 157 12.96 11.66 -26.69
C VAL A 157 12.36 13.03 -26.42
N ARG A 158 12.98 14.07 -26.98
CA ARG A 158 12.54 15.47 -26.95
C ARG A 158 12.30 15.97 -28.36
N ASP A 159 11.11 16.49 -28.64
CA ASP A 159 10.70 16.98 -29.95
C ASP A 159 10.99 15.94 -31.07
N GLY A 160 10.74 14.67 -30.78
CA GLY A 160 10.97 13.55 -31.70
C GLY A 160 12.44 13.14 -31.87
N LYS A 161 13.40 13.77 -31.18
CA LYS A 161 14.83 13.46 -31.27
C LYS A 161 15.30 12.74 -29.99
N PRO A 162 15.99 11.59 -30.11
CA PRO A 162 16.60 10.92 -28.98
C PRO A 162 17.77 11.74 -28.44
N MET A 163 17.88 11.82 -27.12
CA MET A 163 18.99 12.46 -26.42
C MET A 163 19.16 11.89 -25.03
N SER A 164 20.27 12.15 -24.39
CA SER A 164 20.55 11.73 -23.02
C SER A 164 20.77 12.93 -22.12
N LEU A 165 20.28 12.84 -20.90
CA LEU A 165 20.52 13.79 -19.82
C LEU A 165 21.46 13.16 -18.78
N SER A 166 22.39 13.93 -18.26
CA SER A 166 23.24 13.52 -17.14
C SER A 166 22.58 13.84 -15.82
N LEU A 167 22.60 12.90 -14.89
CA LEU A 167 22.06 13.02 -13.53
C LEU A 167 23.15 12.79 -12.48
N PRO A 168 22.98 13.26 -11.24
CA PRO A 168 23.97 13.10 -10.16
C PRO A 168 24.12 11.66 -9.66
N GLY A 169 23.13 10.78 -9.84
CA GLY A 169 23.17 9.38 -9.42
C GLY A 169 22.79 9.11 -7.96
N ASP A 170 22.42 10.14 -7.22
CA ASP A 170 22.13 10.11 -5.79
C ASP A 170 20.89 10.95 -5.38
N LEU A 171 19.93 11.09 -6.27
CA LEU A 171 18.71 11.85 -6.01
C LEU A 171 17.91 11.20 -4.85
N ASP A 172 17.30 12.03 -4.02
CA ASP A 172 16.45 11.54 -2.94
C ASP A 172 15.08 11.08 -3.49
N MET A 173 14.93 9.76 -3.63
CA MET A 173 13.69 9.14 -4.11
C MET A 173 12.47 9.55 -3.27
N LEU A 174 12.61 9.76 -1.95
CA LEU A 174 11.50 10.17 -1.11
C LEU A 174 11.03 11.58 -1.44
N GLN A 175 11.96 12.50 -1.64
CA GLN A 175 11.62 13.86 -2.06
C GLN A 175 10.98 13.86 -3.45
N MET A 176 11.50 13.07 -4.39
CA MET A 176 10.91 12.94 -5.72
C MET A 176 9.42 12.56 -5.70
N ILE A 177 9.00 11.72 -4.73
CA ILE A 177 7.62 11.25 -4.59
C ILE A 177 6.76 12.17 -3.71
N LYS A 178 7.34 12.75 -2.64
CA LYS A 178 6.62 13.58 -1.67
C LYS A 178 6.42 15.03 -2.11
N ASN A 179 7.33 15.55 -2.95
CA ASN A 179 7.24 16.92 -3.43
C ASN A 179 5.92 17.15 -4.19
N ARG A 180 5.36 18.32 -4.05
CA ARG A 180 4.18 18.76 -4.80
C ARG A 180 4.53 19.99 -5.62
N PRO A 181 4.56 19.87 -6.95
CA PRO A 181 4.31 18.68 -7.80
C PRO A 181 5.33 17.56 -7.60
N VAL A 182 4.91 16.31 -7.84
CA VAL A 182 5.79 15.14 -7.89
C VAL A 182 6.86 15.35 -8.97
N PHE A 183 8.05 14.74 -8.82
CA PHE A 183 9.20 14.89 -9.73
C PHE A 183 8.81 14.79 -11.22
N CYS A 184 8.06 13.76 -11.59
CA CYS A 184 7.42 13.67 -12.89
C CYS A 184 6.13 12.86 -12.83
N VAL A 185 5.20 13.20 -13.73
CA VAL A 185 3.92 12.48 -13.93
C VAL A 185 3.61 12.41 -15.42
N PRO A 186 2.83 11.44 -15.90
CA PRO A 186 2.39 11.39 -17.29
C PRO A 186 1.67 12.68 -17.71
N PHE A 187 1.92 13.14 -18.92
CA PHE A 187 1.20 14.25 -19.49
C PHE A 187 -0.22 13.80 -19.82
N ILE A 188 -1.20 14.22 -19.02
CA ILE A 188 -2.62 13.98 -19.25
C ILE A 188 -3.29 15.35 -19.43
N PRO A 189 -3.79 15.67 -20.63
CA PRO A 189 -4.45 16.95 -20.87
C PRO A 189 -5.61 17.19 -19.91
N SER A 190 -5.85 18.44 -19.56
CA SER A 190 -6.91 18.87 -18.63
C SER A 190 -8.32 18.83 -19.25
N VAL A 191 -8.60 17.80 -20.05
CA VAL A 191 -9.91 17.57 -20.69
C VAL A 191 -10.82 16.86 -19.71
N ILE A 192 -12.03 17.38 -19.55
CA ILE A 192 -13.06 16.88 -18.65
C ILE A 192 -13.69 15.62 -19.25
N ASP A 193 -13.63 14.50 -18.53
CA ASP A 193 -14.23 13.24 -18.95
C ASP A 193 -15.74 13.22 -18.71
N SER A 194 -16.14 13.56 -17.49
CA SER A 194 -17.55 13.60 -17.09
C SER A 194 -17.78 14.58 -15.94
N ILE A 195 -19.05 14.86 -15.62
CA ILE A 195 -19.45 15.87 -14.66
C ILE A 195 -20.41 15.26 -13.64
N ALA A 196 -20.23 15.64 -12.37
CA ALA A 196 -21.14 15.28 -11.31
C ALA A 196 -22.45 16.10 -11.43
N ALA A 197 -23.58 15.40 -11.58
CA ALA A 197 -24.89 16.04 -11.66
C ALA A 197 -25.18 16.88 -10.41
N GLY A 198 -25.67 18.13 -10.61
CA GLY A 198 -25.93 19.09 -9.54
C GLY A 198 -24.68 19.70 -8.91
N GLY A 199 -23.47 19.34 -9.37
CA GLY A 199 -22.20 19.90 -8.91
C GLY A 199 -21.96 21.34 -9.34
N PRO A 200 -20.90 22.01 -8.81
CA PRO A 200 -20.58 23.39 -9.19
C PRO A 200 -20.35 23.57 -10.70
N ALA A 201 -19.66 22.61 -11.36
CA ALA A 201 -19.42 22.67 -12.80
C ALA A 201 -20.69 22.50 -13.64
N ASP A 202 -21.60 21.62 -13.22
CA ASP A 202 -22.87 21.36 -13.90
C ASP A 202 -23.77 22.63 -13.90
N LYS A 203 -23.85 23.29 -12.75
CA LYS A 203 -24.61 24.56 -12.59
C LYS A 203 -24.09 25.69 -13.48
N LEU A 204 -22.84 25.63 -13.91
CA LEU A 204 -22.20 26.63 -14.79
C LEU A 204 -22.18 26.16 -16.25
N GLY A 205 -22.88 25.09 -16.58
CA GLY A 205 -23.01 24.56 -17.94
C GLY A 205 -21.70 24.03 -18.52
N VAL A 206 -20.78 23.55 -17.68
CA VAL A 206 -19.57 22.82 -18.14
C VAL A 206 -20.00 21.46 -18.67
N LYS A 207 -19.34 20.97 -19.70
CA LYS A 207 -19.67 19.70 -20.36
C LYS A 207 -18.45 18.78 -20.45
N ALA A 208 -18.71 17.49 -20.60
CA ALA A 208 -17.68 16.52 -20.98
C ALA A 208 -17.03 16.95 -22.29
N GLY A 209 -15.70 16.80 -22.38
CA GLY A 209 -14.89 17.27 -23.51
C GLY A 209 -14.40 18.71 -23.39
N ASP A 210 -14.98 19.55 -22.55
CA ASP A 210 -14.44 20.88 -22.25
C ASP A 210 -13.05 20.75 -21.58
N ARG A 211 -12.18 21.75 -21.77
CA ARG A 211 -10.80 21.72 -21.26
C ARG A 211 -10.59 22.84 -20.26
N VAL A 212 -10.04 22.54 -19.10
CA VAL A 212 -9.60 23.55 -18.12
C VAL A 212 -8.28 24.14 -18.60
N VAL A 213 -8.24 25.48 -18.77
CA VAL A 213 -7.06 26.20 -19.33
C VAL A 213 -6.36 27.04 -18.28
N ALA A 214 -7.08 27.56 -17.29
CA ALA A 214 -6.49 28.28 -16.17
C ALA A 214 -7.36 28.21 -14.91
N VAL A 215 -6.72 28.34 -13.74
CA VAL A 215 -7.35 28.47 -12.44
C VAL A 215 -6.71 29.66 -11.72
N ASN A 216 -7.51 30.64 -11.30
CA ASN A 216 -7.05 31.87 -10.64
C ASN A 216 -5.88 32.57 -11.39
N GLY A 217 -5.98 32.62 -12.71
CA GLY A 217 -4.95 33.22 -13.58
C GLY A 217 -3.71 32.37 -13.79
N LYS A 218 -3.58 31.19 -13.16
CA LYS A 218 -2.49 30.22 -13.38
C LYS A 218 -2.86 29.29 -14.53
N ALA A 219 -2.00 29.15 -15.52
CA ALA A 219 -2.21 28.26 -16.64
C ALA A 219 -2.29 26.79 -16.20
N VAL A 220 -3.22 26.03 -16.79
CA VAL A 220 -3.46 24.62 -16.58
C VAL A 220 -3.42 23.94 -17.95
N ARG A 221 -2.42 23.11 -18.19
CA ARG A 221 -2.28 22.33 -19.43
C ARG A 221 -2.64 20.88 -19.21
N THR A 222 -2.41 20.42 -17.99
CA THR A 222 -2.56 19.02 -17.57
C THR A 222 -3.38 18.92 -16.29
N TRP A 223 -3.89 17.72 -16.00
CA TRP A 223 -4.54 17.46 -14.73
C TRP A 223 -3.60 17.62 -13.54
N SER A 224 -2.30 17.39 -13.72
CA SER A 224 -1.30 17.64 -12.68
C SER A 224 -1.23 19.13 -12.32
N ASP A 225 -1.27 20.04 -13.33
CA ASP A 225 -1.30 21.48 -13.08
C ASP A 225 -2.56 21.88 -12.29
N PHE A 226 -3.72 21.30 -12.67
CA PHE A 226 -4.97 21.54 -11.95
C PHE A 226 -4.89 21.08 -10.49
N ASP A 227 -4.38 19.87 -10.26
CA ASP A 227 -4.22 19.31 -8.90
C ASP A 227 -3.31 20.16 -8.03
N ASN A 228 -2.21 20.65 -8.62
CA ASN A 228 -1.29 21.54 -7.92
C ASN A 228 -1.98 22.86 -7.51
N GLN A 229 -2.83 23.42 -8.38
CA GLN A 229 -3.61 24.61 -8.00
C GLN A 229 -4.63 24.30 -6.89
N MET A 230 -5.29 23.15 -6.93
CA MET A 230 -6.18 22.71 -5.86
C MET A 230 -5.44 22.47 -4.55
N ALA A 231 -4.23 21.91 -4.59
CA ALA A 231 -3.39 21.69 -3.41
C ALA A 231 -3.02 23.05 -2.75
N VAL A 232 -2.60 24.05 -3.54
CA VAL A 232 -2.32 25.40 -3.04
C VAL A 232 -3.56 26.01 -2.36
N LEU A 233 -4.74 25.86 -2.96
CA LEU A 233 -5.99 26.32 -2.33
C LEU A 233 -6.30 25.58 -1.03
N SER A 234 -5.99 24.26 -0.98
CA SER A 234 -6.16 23.46 0.23
C SER A 234 -5.26 23.94 1.37
N ASP A 235 -3.98 24.20 1.07
CA ASP A 235 -3.03 24.72 2.07
C ASP A 235 -3.47 26.09 2.61
N VAL A 236 -3.97 26.99 1.73
CA VAL A 236 -4.52 28.26 2.14
C VAL A 236 -5.79 28.07 2.97
N LEU A 237 -6.67 27.13 2.58
CA LEU A 237 -7.94 26.86 3.29
C LEU A 237 -7.66 26.33 4.71
N ALA A 238 -6.67 25.48 4.88
CA ALA A 238 -6.28 24.92 6.17
C ALA A 238 -5.87 25.99 7.21
N THR A 239 -5.44 27.18 6.75
CA THR A 239 -5.06 28.30 7.62
C THR A 239 -6.24 29.23 7.98
N LYS A 240 -7.43 29.03 7.41
CA LYS A 240 -8.60 29.92 7.58
C LYS A 240 -9.51 29.44 8.70
N GLN A 241 -9.86 30.36 9.61
CA GLN A 241 -10.66 30.05 10.80
C GLN A 241 -12.13 30.48 10.65
N THR A 242 -12.47 31.36 9.68
CA THR A 242 -13.84 31.87 9.52
C THR A 242 -14.52 31.29 8.28
N ALA A 243 -15.85 31.12 8.34
CA ALA A 243 -16.63 30.65 7.21
C ALA A 243 -16.56 31.64 6.01
N ALA A 244 -16.46 32.96 6.26
CA ALA A 244 -16.32 33.97 5.21
C ALA A 244 -14.98 33.86 4.48
N ASP A 245 -13.88 33.64 5.20
CA ASP A 245 -12.57 33.43 4.60
C ASP A 245 -12.50 32.13 3.83
N SER A 246 -13.12 31.05 4.36
CA SER A 246 -13.25 29.78 3.65
C SER A 246 -13.98 29.97 2.32
N LEU A 247 -15.07 30.72 2.30
CA LEU A 247 -15.83 31.01 1.07
C LEU A 247 -14.98 31.76 0.04
N LYS A 248 -14.16 32.73 0.47
CA LYS A 248 -13.24 33.46 -0.43
C LYS A 248 -12.24 32.51 -1.09
N VAL A 249 -11.62 31.62 -0.32
CA VAL A 249 -10.65 30.66 -0.86
C VAL A 249 -11.31 29.69 -1.84
N ARG A 250 -12.53 29.25 -1.57
CA ARG A 250 -13.31 28.36 -2.44
C ARG A 250 -13.87 29.05 -3.69
N SER A 251 -13.92 30.36 -3.73
CA SER A 251 -14.37 31.15 -4.90
C SER A 251 -13.18 31.25 -5.88
N ALA A 252 -13.18 30.41 -6.89
CA ALA A 252 -12.11 30.35 -7.88
C ALA A 252 -12.59 30.86 -9.25
N SER A 253 -11.69 31.55 -9.97
CA SER A 253 -11.87 31.86 -11.38
C SER A 253 -11.29 30.75 -12.22
N VAL A 254 -12.12 30.09 -13.03
CA VAL A 254 -11.68 28.97 -13.89
C VAL A 254 -11.95 29.34 -15.34
N VAL A 255 -10.92 29.28 -16.17
CA VAL A 255 -11.04 29.47 -17.62
C VAL A 255 -11.17 28.10 -18.28
N ILE A 256 -12.22 27.95 -19.09
CA ILE A 256 -12.55 26.72 -19.80
C ILE A 256 -12.59 26.98 -21.31
N GLU A 257 -11.91 26.14 -22.07
CA GLU A 257 -12.07 26.04 -23.51
C GLU A 257 -13.23 25.10 -23.81
N ARG A 258 -14.27 25.61 -24.48
CA ARG A 258 -15.43 24.81 -24.88
C ARG A 258 -15.09 23.89 -26.04
N GLN A 259 -15.32 22.60 -25.91
CA GLN A 259 -15.04 21.63 -26.97
C GLN A 259 -15.76 21.96 -28.29
N ALA A 260 -17.04 22.36 -28.21
CA ALA A 260 -17.87 22.56 -29.40
C ALA A 260 -17.52 23.81 -30.20
N THR A 261 -16.98 24.86 -29.56
CA THR A 261 -16.80 26.20 -30.18
C THR A 261 -15.36 26.72 -30.12
N HIS A 262 -14.47 26.02 -29.41
CA HIS A 262 -13.10 26.46 -29.07
C HIS A 262 -13.04 27.85 -28.41
N ARG A 263 -14.17 28.30 -27.86
CA ARG A 263 -14.27 29.57 -27.16
C ARG A 263 -13.78 29.43 -25.72
N MET A 264 -13.07 30.45 -25.26
CA MET A 264 -12.62 30.56 -23.86
C MET A 264 -13.72 31.25 -23.03
N ASP A 265 -14.23 30.55 -22.03
CA ASP A 265 -15.18 31.09 -21.06
C ASP A 265 -14.53 31.19 -19.69
N THR A 266 -14.64 32.34 -19.04
CA THR A 266 -14.17 32.50 -17.65
C THR A 266 -15.37 32.34 -16.72
N LEU A 267 -15.28 31.35 -15.84
CA LEU A 267 -16.33 30.99 -14.90
C LEU A 267 -15.93 31.33 -13.46
N ALA A 268 -16.80 32.00 -12.72
CA ALA A 268 -16.65 32.12 -11.29
C ALA A 268 -17.30 30.93 -10.60
N VAL A 269 -16.42 30.03 -10.07
CA VAL A 269 -16.83 28.77 -9.49
C VAL A 269 -16.69 28.81 -7.98
N VAL A 270 -17.74 28.44 -7.25
CA VAL A 270 -17.64 28.18 -5.81
C VAL A 270 -17.45 26.69 -5.63
N LEU A 271 -16.23 26.30 -5.27
CA LEU A 271 -15.86 24.92 -4.99
C LEU A 271 -16.58 24.39 -3.74
N THR A 272 -16.77 23.07 -3.65
CA THR A 272 -17.28 22.44 -2.41
C THR A 272 -16.33 22.69 -1.23
N PRO A 273 -16.73 22.41 0.03
CA PRO A 273 -15.82 22.49 1.17
C PRO A 273 -14.53 21.66 0.98
N GLU A 274 -14.60 20.56 0.24
CA GLU A 274 -13.48 19.69 -0.11
C GLU A 274 -12.74 20.15 -1.38
N LEU A 275 -12.93 21.39 -1.81
CA LEU A 275 -12.35 22.00 -3.02
C LEU A 275 -12.64 21.24 -4.31
N ARG A 276 -13.80 20.59 -4.41
CA ARG A 276 -14.20 19.87 -5.62
C ARG A 276 -15.04 20.78 -6.52
N MET A 277 -14.70 20.77 -7.80
CA MET A 277 -15.47 21.45 -8.85
C MET A 277 -16.64 20.58 -9.36
N GLY A 278 -16.63 19.27 -9.09
CA GLY A 278 -17.62 18.33 -9.64
C GLY A 278 -17.31 17.90 -11.07
N ILE A 279 -16.04 17.86 -11.44
CA ILE A 279 -15.52 17.34 -12.71
C ILE A 279 -14.75 16.06 -12.47
N PHE A 280 -14.84 15.12 -13.42
CA PHE A 280 -14.04 13.91 -13.44
C PHE A 280 -12.96 14.05 -14.51
N LYS A 281 -11.75 13.61 -14.17
CA LYS A 281 -10.58 13.72 -15.02
C LYS A 281 -10.53 12.58 -16.01
N SER A 282 -10.08 12.84 -17.22
CA SER A 282 -9.71 11.79 -18.14
C SER A 282 -8.62 10.91 -17.53
N SER A 283 -8.79 9.60 -17.64
CA SER A 283 -7.84 8.63 -17.13
C SER A 283 -6.66 8.43 -18.08
N LEU A 284 -5.58 7.81 -17.58
CA LEU A 284 -4.45 7.40 -18.41
C LEU A 284 -4.89 6.49 -19.55
N ALA A 285 -5.89 5.62 -19.30
CA ALA A 285 -6.46 4.70 -20.29
C ALA A 285 -7.15 5.40 -21.47
N THR A 286 -7.57 6.66 -21.32
CA THR A 286 -8.15 7.45 -22.39
C THR A 286 -7.11 7.78 -23.48
N TYR A 287 -5.86 7.96 -23.08
CA TYR A 287 -4.77 8.39 -23.98
C TYR A 287 -3.80 7.29 -24.36
N TYR A 288 -3.64 6.30 -23.50
CA TYR A 288 -2.66 5.23 -23.69
C TYR A 288 -3.33 3.86 -23.55
N LYS A 289 -2.97 2.94 -24.41
CA LYS A 289 -3.41 1.56 -24.30
C LYS A 289 -2.50 0.82 -23.32
N PRO A 290 -3.05 0.18 -22.30
CA PRO A 290 -2.25 -0.66 -21.43
C PRO A 290 -1.71 -1.86 -22.22
N THR A 291 -0.47 -2.22 -21.97
CA THR A 291 0.09 -3.50 -22.41
C THR A 291 -0.54 -4.60 -21.54
N GLN A 292 -1.21 -5.55 -22.18
CA GLN A 292 -1.76 -6.72 -21.51
C GLN A 292 -0.93 -7.94 -21.83
N VAL A 293 -0.51 -8.66 -20.80
CA VAL A 293 0.22 -9.93 -20.91
C VAL A 293 -0.63 -11.01 -20.29
N HIS A 294 -1.02 -11.99 -21.10
CA HIS A 294 -1.76 -13.16 -20.64
C HIS A 294 -0.80 -14.35 -20.53
N TYR A 295 -0.97 -15.11 -19.47
CA TYR A 295 -0.14 -16.27 -19.18
C TYR A 295 -0.96 -17.55 -19.30
N SER A 296 -0.42 -18.59 -19.90
CA SER A 296 -0.96 -19.93 -19.79
C SER A 296 -0.87 -20.44 -18.35
N PHE A 297 -1.59 -21.52 -18.03
CA PHE A 297 -1.60 -22.07 -16.66
C PHE A 297 -0.17 -22.33 -16.14
N LEU A 298 0.71 -22.96 -16.93
CA LEU A 298 2.08 -23.25 -16.50
C LEU A 298 2.96 -22.00 -16.42
N GLU A 299 2.80 -21.04 -17.32
CA GLU A 299 3.54 -19.79 -17.33
C GLU A 299 3.14 -18.85 -16.18
N SER A 300 1.91 -18.99 -15.69
CA SER A 300 1.43 -18.19 -14.57
C SER A 300 2.19 -18.43 -13.27
N PHE A 301 2.73 -19.63 -13.05
CA PHE A 301 3.50 -19.92 -11.83
C PHE A 301 4.80 -19.12 -11.74
N PRO A 302 5.71 -19.14 -12.71
CA PRO A 302 6.90 -18.29 -12.65
C PRO A 302 6.57 -16.79 -12.66
N ALA A 303 5.51 -16.37 -13.37
CA ALA A 303 5.04 -14.98 -13.36
C ALA A 303 4.54 -14.56 -11.98
N GLY A 304 3.67 -15.35 -11.35
CA GLY A 304 3.14 -15.08 -10.01
C GLY A 304 4.20 -15.12 -8.92
N VAL A 305 5.14 -16.05 -8.99
CA VAL A 305 6.30 -16.09 -8.07
C VAL A 305 7.15 -14.83 -8.22
N LYS A 306 7.45 -14.41 -9.45
CA LYS A 306 8.20 -13.17 -9.72
C LYS A 306 7.45 -11.95 -9.21
N TYR A 307 6.15 -11.88 -9.45
CA TYR A 307 5.30 -10.78 -8.96
C TYR A 307 5.28 -10.73 -7.43
N GLY A 308 4.98 -11.86 -6.77
CA GLY A 308 4.98 -11.96 -5.31
C GLY A 308 6.33 -11.64 -4.67
N TRP A 309 7.43 -12.09 -5.29
CA TRP A 309 8.78 -11.73 -4.86
C TRP A 309 9.04 -10.23 -4.96
N ASN A 310 8.60 -9.60 -6.06
CA ASN A 310 8.74 -8.16 -6.23
C ASN A 310 7.92 -7.38 -5.18
N VAL A 311 6.68 -7.83 -4.89
CA VAL A 311 5.86 -7.25 -3.82
C VAL A 311 6.57 -7.33 -2.48
N LEU A 312 7.09 -8.51 -2.11
CA LEU A 312 7.84 -8.71 -0.88
C LEU A 312 9.09 -7.81 -0.82
N ARG A 313 9.88 -7.79 -1.89
CA ARG A 313 11.08 -6.96 -1.99
C ARG A 313 10.75 -5.47 -1.84
N GLY A 314 9.68 -5.00 -2.47
CA GLY A 314 9.19 -3.63 -2.34
C GLY A 314 8.81 -3.30 -0.90
N TYR A 315 8.06 -4.17 -0.26
CA TYR A 315 7.66 -4.01 1.14
C TYR A 315 8.86 -3.95 2.08
N VAL A 316 9.80 -4.91 1.97
CA VAL A 316 11.04 -4.95 2.76
C VAL A 316 11.89 -3.70 2.52
N SER A 317 12.04 -3.25 1.28
CA SER A 317 12.84 -2.05 0.97
C SER A 317 12.23 -0.76 1.52
N ASN A 318 10.91 -0.73 1.68
CA ASN A 318 10.19 0.41 2.23
C ASN A 318 10.12 0.39 3.77
N PHE A 319 10.38 -0.77 4.39
CA PHE A 319 10.33 -0.94 5.85
C PHE A 319 11.27 0.02 6.60
N LYS A 320 12.43 0.36 5.99
CA LYS A 320 13.37 1.33 6.56
C LYS A 320 12.76 2.73 6.78
N TYR A 321 11.74 3.09 5.99
CA TYR A 321 11.10 4.40 6.10
C TYR A 321 10.13 4.48 7.29
N LEU A 322 9.66 3.35 7.82
CA LEU A 322 8.80 3.32 9.01
C LEU A 322 9.48 3.88 10.25
N ALA A 323 10.82 3.82 10.31
CA ALA A 323 11.60 4.40 11.41
C ALA A 323 11.69 5.94 11.37
N SER A 324 11.21 6.59 10.31
CA SER A 324 11.15 8.05 10.22
C SER A 324 9.91 8.62 10.92
N ALA A 325 9.95 9.88 11.33
CA ALA A 325 8.80 10.55 11.96
C ALA A 325 7.55 10.56 11.06
N ASP A 326 7.75 10.73 9.74
CA ASP A 326 6.67 10.67 8.76
C ASP A 326 6.18 9.24 8.53
N GLY A 327 7.09 8.26 8.61
CA GLY A 327 6.74 6.84 8.54
C GLY A 327 5.86 6.41 9.72
N ALA A 328 6.17 6.87 10.94
CA ALA A 328 5.34 6.60 12.12
C ALA A 328 3.90 7.13 11.95
N LYS A 329 3.73 8.31 11.34
CA LYS A 329 2.41 8.86 11.01
C LYS A 329 1.71 8.11 9.89
N SER A 330 2.45 7.42 9.02
CA SER A 330 1.89 6.62 7.92
C SER A 330 1.41 5.24 8.34
N ILE A 331 1.77 4.77 9.55
CA ILE A 331 1.30 3.49 10.08
C ILE A 331 -0.22 3.56 10.22
N GLY A 332 -0.91 2.69 9.50
CA GLY A 332 -2.37 2.55 9.56
C GLY A 332 -2.79 1.35 10.40
N GLY A 333 -3.96 1.46 11.02
CA GLY A 333 -4.62 0.39 11.76
C GLY A 333 -5.63 -0.37 10.90
N PHE A 334 -6.67 -0.91 11.53
CA PHE A 334 -7.69 -1.70 10.85
C PHE A 334 -8.48 -0.91 9.80
N ALA A 335 -8.77 0.38 10.06
CA ALA A 335 -9.49 1.22 9.12
C ALA A 335 -8.65 1.51 7.86
N ALA A 336 -7.35 1.73 8.01
CA ALA A 336 -6.43 1.89 6.88
C ALA A 336 -6.36 0.62 6.03
N ILE A 337 -6.28 -0.58 6.63
CA ILE A 337 -6.32 -1.86 5.90
C ILE A 337 -7.66 -2.01 5.18
N GLY A 338 -8.78 -1.70 5.84
CA GLY A 338 -10.11 -1.74 5.23
C GLY A 338 -10.24 -0.80 4.02
N SER A 339 -9.59 0.37 4.07
CA SER A 339 -9.62 1.35 2.97
C SER A 339 -8.84 0.92 1.72
N LEU A 340 -8.03 -0.14 1.80
CA LEU A 340 -7.37 -0.74 0.63
C LEU A 340 -8.35 -1.49 -0.28
N PHE A 341 -9.53 -1.84 0.25
CA PHE A 341 -10.57 -2.50 -0.53
C PHE A 341 -11.53 -1.46 -1.11
N PRO A 342 -11.96 -1.60 -2.37
CA PRO A 342 -12.88 -0.67 -2.98
C PRO A 342 -14.28 -0.78 -2.35
N PRO A 343 -15.12 0.26 -2.48
CA PRO A 343 -16.49 0.24 -1.96
C PRO A 343 -17.46 -0.68 -2.76
N TYR A 344 -16.96 -1.29 -3.82
CA TYR A 344 -17.69 -2.27 -4.65
C TYR A 344 -16.90 -3.58 -4.71
N TRP A 345 -17.58 -4.69 -4.98
CA TRP A 345 -16.95 -5.99 -5.03
C TRP A 345 -16.16 -6.17 -6.32
N ASP A 346 -14.85 -6.42 -6.19
CA ASP A 346 -13.92 -6.69 -7.29
C ASP A 346 -13.08 -7.93 -6.94
N TRP A 347 -13.30 -9.02 -7.68
CA TRP A 347 -12.60 -10.29 -7.46
C TRP A 347 -11.10 -10.20 -7.72
N HIS A 348 -10.66 -9.44 -8.71
CA HIS A 348 -9.25 -9.25 -9.02
C HIS A 348 -8.52 -8.57 -7.85
N LEU A 349 -9.10 -7.46 -7.39
CA LEU A 349 -8.52 -6.71 -6.27
C LEU A 349 -8.60 -7.49 -4.96
N PHE A 350 -9.71 -8.21 -4.73
CA PHE A 350 -9.87 -9.07 -3.55
C PHE A 350 -8.75 -10.11 -3.44
N TRP A 351 -8.47 -10.86 -4.52
CA TRP A 351 -7.43 -11.88 -4.51
C TRP A 351 -6.03 -11.27 -4.43
N ASN A 352 -5.77 -10.14 -5.10
CA ASN A 352 -4.51 -9.41 -4.97
C ASN A 352 -4.26 -8.94 -3.52
N MET A 353 -5.29 -8.38 -2.86
CA MET A 353 -5.17 -7.95 -1.47
C MET A 353 -5.02 -9.14 -0.52
N THR A 354 -5.70 -10.24 -0.76
CA THR A 354 -5.54 -11.48 0.02
C THR A 354 -4.11 -12.01 -0.08
N ALA A 355 -3.54 -12.07 -1.29
CA ALA A 355 -2.15 -12.49 -1.48
C ALA A 355 -1.16 -11.49 -0.84
N PHE A 356 -1.42 -10.20 -0.97
CA PHE A 356 -0.62 -9.14 -0.37
C PHE A 356 -0.60 -9.24 1.16
N LEU A 357 -1.75 -9.39 1.80
CA LEU A 357 -1.83 -9.56 3.24
C LEU A 357 -1.15 -10.86 3.69
N SER A 358 -1.33 -11.95 2.94
CA SER A 358 -0.69 -13.24 3.27
C SER A 358 0.84 -13.16 3.23
N ILE A 359 1.42 -12.50 2.22
CA ILE A 359 2.89 -12.36 2.11
C ILE A 359 3.46 -11.41 3.16
N ILE A 360 2.71 -10.35 3.52
CA ILE A 360 3.09 -9.44 4.60
C ILE A 360 3.04 -10.16 5.94
N LEU A 361 2.00 -10.94 6.22
CA LEU A 361 1.90 -11.74 7.45
C LEU A 361 3.04 -12.75 7.55
N ALA A 362 3.42 -13.39 6.43
CA ALA A 362 4.58 -14.27 6.41
C ALA A 362 5.87 -13.51 6.77
N PHE A 363 6.07 -12.33 6.19
CA PHE A 363 7.25 -11.51 6.48
C PHE A 363 7.27 -10.98 7.91
N MET A 364 6.15 -10.43 8.39
CA MET A 364 6.08 -9.89 9.74
C MET A 364 6.30 -10.96 10.81
N ASN A 365 5.71 -12.16 10.62
CA ASN A 365 5.85 -13.25 11.56
C ASN A 365 7.26 -13.86 11.60
N ILE A 366 8.06 -13.72 10.54
CA ILE A 366 9.47 -14.20 10.56
C ILE A 366 10.43 -13.19 11.21
N LEU A 367 9.99 -11.95 11.47
CA LEU A 367 10.84 -10.95 12.14
C LEU A 367 11.25 -11.46 13.55
N PRO A 368 12.48 -11.16 13.99
CA PRO A 368 12.99 -11.60 15.30
C PRO A 368 12.37 -10.77 16.45
N SER A 369 11.06 -10.81 16.56
CA SER A 369 10.28 -10.16 17.64
C SER A 369 9.74 -11.23 18.58
N PRO A 370 9.95 -11.11 19.90
CA PRO A 370 9.53 -12.15 20.84
C PRO A 370 8.03 -12.49 20.83
N ALA A 371 7.17 -11.53 20.52
CA ALA A 371 5.71 -11.76 20.43
C ALA A 371 5.23 -12.37 19.11
N LEU A 372 6.15 -12.71 18.21
CA LEU A 372 5.86 -13.29 16.91
C LEU A 372 6.59 -14.63 16.75
N ASP A 373 6.14 -15.46 15.82
CA ASP A 373 6.76 -16.78 15.54
C ASP A 373 8.27 -16.68 15.33
N GLY A 374 8.76 -15.60 14.70
CA GLY A 374 10.18 -15.33 14.46
C GLY A 374 11.00 -15.20 15.75
N GLY A 375 10.45 -14.74 16.84
CA GLY A 375 11.09 -14.74 18.16
C GLY A 375 11.39 -16.16 18.64
N HIS A 376 10.40 -17.04 18.56
CA HIS A 376 10.57 -18.46 18.88
C HIS A 376 11.57 -19.14 17.96
N VAL A 377 11.57 -18.80 16.66
CA VAL A 377 12.56 -19.28 15.69
C VAL A 377 13.96 -18.92 16.15
N VAL A 378 14.21 -17.67 16.58
CA VAL A 378 15.53 -17.24 17.09
C VAL A 378 15.94 -18.05 18.33
N PHE A 379 15.03 -18.26 19.27
CA PHE A 379 15.33 -19.07 20.47
C PHE A 379 15.65 -20.52 20.12
N LEU A 380 14.93 -21.10 19.16
CA LEU A 380 15.17 -22.47 18.72
C LEU A 380 16.49 -22.59 17.94
N LEU A 381 16.84 -21.61 17.10
CA LEU A 381 18.14 -21.55 16.42
C LEU A 381 19.28 -21.42 17.45
N TYR A 382 19.12 -20.57 18.46
CA TYR A 382 20.08 -20.49 19.57
C TYR A 382 20.27 -21.85 20.26
N GLU A 383 19.16 -22.56 20.59
CA GLU A 383 19.21 -23.88 21.21
C GLU A 383 19.95 -24.91 20.29
N MET A 384 19.68 -24.88 18.99
CA MET A 384 20.33 -25.79 18.03
C MET A 384 21.83 -25.54 17.90
N ILE A 385 22.25 -24.26 17.90
CA ILE A 385 23.67 -23.87 17.74
C ILE A 385 24.44 -24.11 19.05
N THR A 386 23.90 -23.65 20.18
CA THR A 386 24.58 -23.68 21.47
C THR A 386 24.39 -25.01 22.23
N ARG A 387 23.38 -25.81 21.82
CA ARG A 387 22.90 -27.00 22.53
C ARG A 387 22.44 -26.71 23.97
N ARG A 388 22.07 -25.46 24.24
CA ARG A 388 21.58 -25.00 25.53
C ARG A 388 20.22 -24.34 25.35
N LYS A 389 19.24 -24.76 26.16
CA LYS A 389 17.91 -24.11 26.17
C LYS A 389 18.01 -22.74 26.84
N PRO A 390 17.39 -21.69 26.26
CA PRO A 390 17.19 -20.43 26.97
C PRO A 390 16.41 -20.67 28.26
N SER A 391 16.63 -19.84 29.29
CA SER A 391 15.89 -19.99 30.55
C SER A 391 14.42 -19.62 30.32
N GLU A 392 13.51 -20.38 30.94
CA GLU A 392 12.05 -20.12 30.85
C GLU A 392 11.70 -18.69 31.30
N LYS A 393 12.35 -18.20 32.36
CA LYS A 393 12.14 -16.83 32.84
C LYS A 393 12.51 -15.78 31.79
N PHE A 394 13.59 -15.99 31.05
CA PHE A 394 14.02 -15.11 29.97
C PHE A 394 13.02 -15.13 28.80
N MET A 395 12.56 -16.31 28.39
CA MET A 395 11.57 -16.43 27.31
C MET A 395 10.27 -15.72 27.68
N ILE A 396 9.72 -15.95 28.88
CA ILE A 396 8.51 -15.31 29.37
C ILE A 396 8.67 -13.78 29.40
N TRP A 397 9.82 -13.28 29.93
CA TRP A 397 10.07 -11.84 29.98
C TRP A 397 10.17 -11.23 28.59
N ALA A 398 10.87 -11.89 27.67
CA ALA A 398 10.97 -11.44 26.29
C ALA A 398 9.60 -11.37 25.60
N GLU A 399 8.72 -12.37 25.85
CA GLU A 399 7.34 -12.41 25.37
C GLU A 399 6.53 -11.20 25.87
N TYR A 400 6.58 -10.91 27.17
CA TYR A 400 5.91 -9.73 27.74
C TYR A 400 6.37 -8.42 27.09
N VAL A 401 7.67 -8.26 26.88
CA VAL A 401 8.23 -7.08 26.19
C VAL A 401 7.74 -7.01 24.74
N GLY A 402 7.74 -8.15 24.06
CA GLY A 402 7.25 -8.23 22.68
C GLY A 402 5.77 -7.84 22.59
N PHE A 403 4.91 -8.38 23.45
CA PHE A 403 3.48 -8.00 23.51
C PHE A 403 3.28 -6.53 23.84
N ALA A 404 4.07 -5.96 24.75
CA ALA A 404 4.00 -4.52 25.04
C ALA A 404 4.34 -3.66 23.82
N ILE A 405 5.37 -4.04 23.04
CA ILE A 405 5.75 -3.35 21.81
C ILE A 405 4.64 -3.46 20.76
N VAL A 406 4.14 -4.67 20.49
CA VAL A 406 3.07 -4.90 19.49
C VAL A 406 1.80 -4.18 19.90
N GLY A 407 1.43 -4.25 21.21
CA GLY A 407 0.26 -3.53 21.75
C GLY A 407 0.38 -2.02 21.57
N LEU A 408 1.57 -1.45 21.85
CA LEU A 408 1.83 -0.02 21.65
C LEU A 408 1.71 0.36 20.16
N LEU A 409 2.31 -0.43 19.27
CA LEU A 409 2.19 -0.19 17.82
C LEU A 409 0.73 -0.26 17.35
N MET A 410 -0.06 -1.21 17.86
CA MET A 410 -1.48 -1.33 17.54
C MET A 410 -2.28 -0.12 18.03
N ILE A 411 -1.98 0.38 19.24
CA ILE A 411 -2.60 1.61 19.76
C ILE A 411 -2.26 2.81 18.86
N VAL A 412 -0.98 3.00 18.53
CA VAL A 412 -0.53 4.10 17.65
C VAL A 412 -1.19 4.01 16.28
N ALA A 413 -1.25 2.83 15.67
CA ALA A 413 -1.84 2.62 14.35
C ALA A 413 -3.34 2.98 14.33
N ASN A 414 -4.11 2.49 15.30
CA ASN A 414 -5.54 2.80 15.38
C ASN A 414 -5.80 4.26 15.80
N LEU A 415 -4.94 4.85 16.63
CA LEU A 415 -5.01 6.28 16.96
C LEU A 415 -4.77 7.14 15.71
N ASN A 416 -3.78 6.80 14.87
CA ASN A 416 -3.54 7.47 13.61
C ASN A 416 -4.78 7.39 12.69
N ASP A 417 -5.47 6.24 12.63
CA ASP A 417 -6.70 6.10 11.84
C ASP A 417 -7.80 7.03 12.35
N ILE A 418 -7.98 7.14 13.67
CA ILE A 418 -8.94 8.06 14.30
C ILE A 418 -8.58 9.52 14.00
N LEU A 419 -7.29 9.90 14.13
CA LEU A 419 -6.83 11.26 13.86
C LEU A 419 -7.04 11.66 12.40
N ARG A 420 -6.79 10.73 11.45
CA ARG A 420 -7.10 10.94 10.02
C ARG A 420 -8.59 11.10 9.79
N TRP A 421 -9.42 10.28 10.43
CA TRP A 421 -10.88 10.39 10.30
C TRP A 421 -11.42 11.72 10.83
N LEU A 422 -10.81 12.26 11.91
CA LEU A 422 -11.13 13.56 12.48
C LEU A 422 -10.52 14.74 11.69
N GLY A 423 -9.67 14.48 10.67
CA GLY A 423 -8.98 15.52 9.90
C GLY A 423 -7.88 16.25 10.67
N TRP A 424 -7.32 15.63 11.71
CA TRP A 424 -6.23 16.19 12.54
C TRP A 424 -4.83 15.76 12.05
N MET A 425 -4.78 14.88 11.05
CA MET A 425 -3.56 14.43 10.38
C MET A 425 -3.75 14.41 8.86
#